data_0a1295fe01f03582758f94b09d07526e
#
_entry.id   0a1295fe01f03582758f94b09d07526e
#
_cell.length_a   1.000
_cell.length_b   1.000
_cell.length_c   1.000
_cell.angle_alpha   90.00
_cell.angle_beta   90.00
_cell.angle_gamma   90.00
#
_symmetry.space_group_name_H-M   'P 1'
#
loop_
_entity.id
_entity.type
_entity.pdbx_description
1 polymer ?
#
loop_
_entity_poly.entity_id
_entity_poly.type
_entity_poly.pdbx_seq_one_letter_code
_entity_poly.pdbx_strand_id
1 'polypeptide(L)'
;MITFDQFKQLMSFETEGKYCIEIAFSVKDQGKFSSCWMGKTPEEESKADSYWFGLTEDGDNAFEYCTFEEFVFAKVFDGRSLFDIWDEVTISEINGCDPEEQILHYIGK
;
A
#
# COMPACT_ATOMS: atom_id res chain seq x y z
N MET A 1 -12.87 5.33 -7.55
CA MET A 1 -12.26 4.78 -6.34
C MET A 1 -11.55 3.46 -6.66
N ILE A 2 -10.36 3.26 -6.11
CA ILE A 2 -9.61 2.02 -6.34
C ILE A 2 -10.17 0.92 -5.46
N THR A 3 -10.58 -0.20 -6.07
CA THR A 3 -11.11 -1.34 -5.33
C THR A 3 -9.99 -2.12 -4.65
N PHE A 4 -10.35 -2.92 -3.65
CA PHE A 4 -9.38 -3.80 -3.00
C PHE A 4 -8.76 -4.79 -4.00
N ASP A 5 -9.55 -5.29 -4.97
CA ASP A 5 -9.05 -6.17 -6.02
C ASP A 5 -8.00 -5.48 -6.89
N GLN A 6 -8.25 -4.22 -7.27
CA GLN A 6 -7.27 -3.45 -8.04
C GLN A 6 -5.99 -3.23 -7.24
N PHE A 7 -6.12 -2.93 -5.95
CA PHE A 7 -4.97 -2.78 -5.06
C PHE A 7 -4.18 -4.08 -4.98
N LYS A 8 -4.86 -5.21 -4.81
CA LYS A 8 -4.21 -6.52 -4.76
C LYS A 8 -3.46 -6.82 -6.06
N GLN A 9 -4.07 -6.52 -7.20
CA GLN A 9 -3.43 -6.70 -8.50
C GLN A 9 -2.20 -5.82 -8.63
N LEU A 10 -2.29 -4.56 -8.22
CA LEU A 10 -1.15 -3.64 -8.26
C LEU A 10 0.00 -4.16 -7.40
N MET A 11 -0.29 -4.60 -6.19
CA MET A 11 0.75 -5.08 -5.26
C MET A 11 1.32 -6.43 -5.67
N SER A 12 0.62 -7.17 -6.51
CA SER A 12 1.09 -8.45 -7.05
C SER A 12 1.82 -8.29 -8.37
N PHE A 13 1.87 -7.07 -8.91
CA PHE A 13 2.46 -6.82 -10.21
C PHE A 13 3.96 -7.08 -10.18
N GLU A 14 4.42 -7.95 -11.06
CA GLU A 14 5.85 -8.26 -11.21
C GLU A 14 6.32 -7.76 -12.57
N THR A 15 7.38 -6.98 -12.56
CA THR A 15 8.01 -6.52 -13.79
C THR A 15 9.45 -6.99 -13.81
N GLU A 16 10.02 -7.09 -15.00
CA GLU A 16 11.44 -7.40 -15.13
C GLU A 16 12.33 -6.36 -14.44
N GLY A 17 11.85 -5.14 -14.32
CA GLY A 17 12.57 -4.05 -13.66
C GLY A 17 12.47 -4.06 -12.15
N LYS A 18 11.56 -4.82 -11.57
CA LYS A 18 11.31 -4.89 -10.12
C LYS A 18 11.18 -3.51 -9.49
N TYR A 19 10.09 -2.83 -9.79
CA TYR A 19 9.86 -1.48 -9.27
C TYR A 19 9.32 -1.49 -7.85
N CYS A 20 9.79 -0.54 -7.03
CA CYS A 20 9.16 -0.25 -5.77
C CYS A 20 7.79 0.39 -6.02
N ILE A 21 6.83 0.11 -5.16
CA ILE A 21 5.52 0.76 -5.19
C ILE A 21 5.38 1.54 -3.90
N GLU A 22 5.13 2.84 -4.02
CA GLU A 22 4.94 3.72 -2.88
C GLU A 22 3.58 4.40 -3.02
N ILE A 23 2.74 4.25 -2.00
CA ILE A 23 1.37 4.74 -2.01
C ILE A 23 1.15 5.67 -0.83
N ALA A 24 0.71 6.90 -1.12
CA ALA A 24 0.30 7.85 -0.09
C ALA A 24 -1.21 7.73 0.09
N PHE A 25 -1.66 7.61 1.32
CA PHE A 25 -3.08 7.43 1.60
C PHE A 25 -3.48 8.07 2.93
N SER A 26 -4.78 8.19 3.13
CA SER A 26 -5.36 8.62 4.40
C SER A 26 -6.54 7.72 4.74
N VAL A 27 -6.91 7.70 6.03
CA VAL A 27 -8.07 6.94 6.51
C VAL A 27 -9.14 7.94 6.94
N LYS A 28 -10.33 7.79 6.42
CA LYS A 28 -11.46 8.68 6.71
C LYS A 28 -11.78 8.70 8.22
N ASP A 29 -12.04 9.88 8.73
CA ASP A 29 -12.44 10.10 10.12
C ASP A 29 -11.43 9.60 11.17
N GLN A 30 -10.19 9.38 10.75
CA GLN A 30 -9.10 8.96 11.62
C GLN A 30 -7.97 9.98 11.54
N GLY A 31 -8.04 11.03 12.35
CA GLY A 31 -7.08 12.14 12.27
C GLY A 31 -5.61 11.74 12.34
N LYS A 32 -5.29 10.69 13.11
CA LYS A 32 -3.92 10.19 13.22
C LYS A 32 -3.44 9.42 12.00
N PHE A 33 -4.34 9.03 11.11
CA PHE A 33 -4.02 8.36 9.85
C PHE A 33 -4.33 9.26 8.65
N SER A 34 -4.07 10.55 8.78
CA SER A 34 -4.34 11.53 7.73
C SER A 34 -3.23 11.65 6.69
N SER A 35 -2.03 11.17 7.00
CA SER A 35 -0.89 11.22 6.09
C SER A 35 -0.07 9.94 6.27
N CYS A 36 -0.48 8.89 5.59
CA CYS A 36 0.13 7.58 5.71
C CYS A 36 0.77 7.16 4.40
N TRP A 37 1.69 6.21 4.52
CA TRP A 37 2.36 5.60 3.37
C TRP A 37 2.27 4.09 3.47
N MET A 38 2.22 3.42 2.34
CA MET A 38 2.35 1.97 2.26
C MET A 38 2.99 1.62 0.93
N GLY A 39 3.53 0.43 0.84
CA GLY A 39 4.15 0.04 -0.41
C GLY A 39 4.73 -1.35 -0.41
N LYS A 40 5.44 -1.63 -1.48
CA LYS A 40 6.11 -2.89 -1.71
C LYS A 40 7.53 -2.61 -2.18
N THR A 41 8.49 -3.26 -1.55
CA THR A 41 9.88 -3.27 -1.99
C THR A 41 10.14 -4.64 -2.60
N PRO A 42 10.62 -4.69 -3.85
CA PRO A 42 10.80 -5.97 -4.53
C PRO A 42 11.95 -6.77 -3.96
N GLU A 43 11.92 -8.06 -4.22
CA GLU A 43 12.97 -9.00 -3.85
C GLU A 43 14.34 -8.54 -4.38
N GLU A 44 15.34 -8.54 -3.52
CA GLU A 44 16.74 -8.35 -3.90
C GLU A 44 17.50 -9.62 -3.58
N GLU A 45 18.28 -10.11 -4.54
CA GLU A 45 19.13 -11.30 -4.48
C GLU A 45 18.69 -12.42 -3.53
N SER A 46 18.74 -12.25 -2.23
CA SER A 46 18.41 -13.31 -1.26
C SER A 46 17.27 -12.94 -0.32
N LYS A 47 16.57 -11.84 -0.58
CA LYS A 47 15.46 -11.38 0.25
C LYS A 47 14.16 -11.47 -0.51
N ALA A 48 13.11 -11.95 0.15
CA ALA A 48 11.76 -11.94 -0.41
C ALA A 48 11.23 -10.51 -0.52
N ASP A 49 10.17 -10.33 -1.31
CA ASP A 49 9.46 -9.05 -1.38
C ASP A 49 9.04 -8.64 0.03
N SER A 50 9.03 -7.35 0.26
CA SER A 50 8.64 -6.76 1.53
C SER A 50 7.47 -5.81 1.31
N TYR A 51 6.44 -5.94 2.14
CA TYR A 51 5.26 -5.06 2.15
C TYR A 51 5.32 -4.24 3.43
N TRP A 52 5.10 -2.93 3.32
CA TRP A 52 5.35 -2.05 4.46
C TRP A 52 4.31 -0.96 4.63
N PHE A 53 4.18 -0.48 5.87
CA PHE A 53 3.41 0.70 6.23
C PHE A 53 4.31 1.73 6.88
N GLY A 54 4.06 3.01 6.62
CA GLY A 54 4.55 4.13 7.41
C GLY A 54 3.34 4.96 7.79
N LEU A 55 2.89 4.86 9.02
CA LEU A 55 1.60 5.40 9.42
C LEU A 55 1.63 6.86 9.88
N THR A 56 2.79 7.49 9.83
CA THR A 56 2.94 8.91 10.12
C THR A 56 3.63 9.59 8.96
N GLU A 57 3.46 10.91 8.86
CA GLU A 57 4.00 11.70 7.76
C GLU A 57 5.52 11.55 7.61
N ASP A 58 6.23 11.41 8.70
CA ASP A 58 7.70 11.27 8.71
C ASP A 58 8.18 9.82 8.60
N GLY A 59 7.27 8.87 8.45
CA GLY A 59 7.61 7.46 8.33
C GLY A 59 7.83 6.73 9.64
N ASP A 60 7.59 7.37 10.78
CA ASP A 60 7.57 6.68 12.07
C ASP A 60 6.40 5.69 12.12
N ASN A 61 6.34 4.82 13.10
CA ASN A 61 5.37 3.72 13.14
C ASN A 61 5.42 2.89 11.86
N ALA A 62 6.62 2.45 11.50
CA ALA A 62 6.84 1.61 10.32
C ALA A 62 6.64 0.14 10.67
N PHE A 63 5.99 -0.59 9.78
CA PHE A 63 5.74 -2.03 9.90
C PHE A 63 6.10 -2.69 8.58
N GLU A 64 6.70 -3.88 8.64
CA GLU A 64 7.14 -4.60 7.46
C GLU A 64 6.73 -6.05 7.53
N TYR A 65 6.29 -6.60 6.39
CA TYR A 65 5.76 -7.96 6.30
C TYR A 65 6.31 -8.66 5.06
N CYS A 66 6.41 -9.98 5.14
CA CYS A 66 6.97 -10.78 4.04
C CYS A 66 5.93 -11.23 3.02
N THR A 67 4.65 -11.20 3.36
CA THR A 67 3.59 -11.60 2.44
C THR A 67 2.50 -10.55 2.37
N PHE A 68 1.77 -10.54 1.26
CA PHE A 68 0.65 -9.63 1.08
C PHE A 68 -0.45 -9.89 2.12
N GLU A 69 -0.71 -11.15 2.43
CA GLU A 69 -1.72 -11.53 3.42
C GLU A 69 -1.38 -11.01 4.80
N GLU A 70 -0.15 -11.17 5.25
CA GLU A 70 0.29 -10.62 6.53
C GLU A 70 0.12 -9.11 6.56
N PHE A 71 0.47 -8.44 5.46
CA PHE A 71 0.39 -7.00 5.31
C PHE A 71 -1.06 -6.50 5.42
N VAL A 72 -1.99 -7.09 4.67
CA VAL A 72 -3.38 -6.58 4.64
C VAL A 72 -4.19 -6.98 5.85
N PHE A 73 -3.81 -8.04 6.56
CA PHE A 73 -4.53 -8.49 7.75
C PHE A 73 -3.88 -8.08 9.07
N ALA A 74 -2.73 -7.41 9.03
CA ALA A 74 -2.09 -6.88 10.23
C ALA A 74 -2.94 -5.77 10.84
N LYS A 75 -3.21 -5.86 12.15
CA LYS A 75 -4.12 -4.94 12.83
C LYS A 75 -3.38 -3.70 13.33
N VAL A 76 -2.91 -2.88 12.40
CA VAL A 76 -2.11 -1.70 12.71
C VAL A 76 -2.92 -0.40 12.76
N PHE A 77 -4.22 -0.46 12.43
CA PHE A 77 -5.11 0.70 12.42
C PHE A 77 -6.07 0.63 13.62
N ASP A 78 -5.52 0.81 14.82
CA ASP A 78 -6.29 0.75 16.08
C ASP A 78 -7.08 -0.56 16.25
N GLY A 79 -6.40 -1.69 16.01
CA GLY A 79 -7.01 -3.01 16.15
C GLY A 79 -7.76 -3.47 14.90
N ARG A 80 -7.70 -2.70 13.81
CA ARG A 80 -8.28 -3.08 12.52
C ARG A 80 -7.18 -3.23 11.48
N SER A 81 -7.41 -4.08 10.51
CA SER A 81 -6.47 -4.29 9.41
C SER A 81 -6.79 -3.38 8.23
N LEU A 82 -5.87 -3.29 7.27
CA LEU A 82 -6.12 -2.56 6.03
C LEU A 82 -7.33 -3.13 5.29
N PHE A 83 -7.47 -4.45 5.29
CA PHE A 83 -8.64 -5.11 4.69
C PHE A 83 -9.94 -4.64 5.34
N ASP A 84 -9.96 -4.56 6.68
CA ASP A 84 -11.14 -4.14 7.44
C ASP A 84 -11.56 -2.70 7.14
N ILE A 85 -10.59 -1.81 6.90
CA ILE A 85 -10.86 -0.37 6.74
C ILE A 85 -10.83 0.08 5.28
N TRP A 86 -10.77 -0.83 4.33
CA TRP A 86 -10.57 -0.45 2.92
C TRP A 86 -11.57 0.61 2.43
N ASP A 87 -12.82 0.53 2.85
CA ASP A 87 -13.86 1.50 2.46
C ASP A 87 -13.59 2.91 2.99
N GLU A 88 -12.71 3.04 3.98
CA GLU A 88 -12.36 4.32 4.59
C GLU A 88 -11.03 4.87 4.03
N VAL A 89 -10.34 4.10 3.19
CA VAL A 89 -9.03 4.48 2.65
C VAL A 89 -9.18 5.33 1.40
N THR A 90 -8.47 6.47 1.39
CA THR A 90 -8.36 7.31 0.21
C THR A 90 -6.91 7.33 -0.23
N ILE A 91 -6.64 6.82 -1.43
CA ILE A 91 -5.29 6.84 -2.00
C ILE A 91 -5.10 8.16 -2.73
N SER A 92 -4.09 8.92 -2.35
CA SER A 92 -3.82 10.22 -2.94
C SER A 92 -2.77 10.18 -4.04
N GLU A 93 -1.78 9.29 -3.91
CA GLU A 93 -0.72 9.14 -4.91
C GLU A 93 -0.23 7.70 -4.97
N ILE A 94 0.16 7.25 -6.16
CA ILE A 94 0.89 6.01 -6.36
C ILE A 94 2.15 6.39 -7.12
N ASN A 95 3.32 6.18 -6.50
CA ASN A 95 4.62 6.55 -7.08
C ASN A 95 4.69 8.04 -7.49
N GLY A 96 4.05 8.91 -6.71
CA GLY A 96 4.01 10.33 -6.97
C GLY A 96 3.08 10.77 -8.10
N CYS A 97 2.28 9.85 -8.62
CA CYS A 97 1.38 10.10 -9.76
C CYS A 97 -0.07 9.91 -9.37
N ASP A 98 -0.98 10.32 -10.24
CA ASP A 98 -2.41 10.14 -10.04
C ASP A 98 -2.74 8.66 -9.88
N PRO A 99 -3.47 8.26 -8.82
CA PRO A 99 -3.71 6.84 -8.54
C PRO A 99 -4.44 6.11 -9.66
N GLU A 100 -5.46 6.71 -10.24
CA GLU A 100 -6.23 6.06 -11.30
C GLU A 100 -5.43 5.91 -12.58
N GLU A 101 -4.57 6.87 -12.90
CA GLU A 101 -3.66 6.76 -14.04
C GLU A 101 -2.68 5.61 -13.84
N GLN A 102 -2.15 5.45 -12.63
CA GLN A 102 -1.23 4.37 -12.31
C GLN A 102 -1.91 3.01 -12.38
N ILE A 103 -3.15 2.91 -11.92
CA ILE A 103 -3.91 1.66 -12.05
C ILE A 103 -4.09 1.30 -13.52
N LEU A 104 -4.45 2.26 -14.37
CA LEU A 104 -4.54 2.01 -15.81
C LEU A 104 -3.22 1.58 -16.41
N HIS A 105 -2.13 2.20 -15.97
CA HIS A 105 -0.79 1.89 -16.48
C HIS A 105 -0.36 0.47 -16.13
N TYR A 106 -0.54 0.06 -14.87
CA TYR A 106 -0.08 -1.26 -14.40
C TYR A 106 -1.04 -2.39 -14.71
N ILE A 107 -2.33 -2.14 -14.62
CA ILE A 107 -3.36 -3.19 -14.76
C ILE A 107 -4.00 -3.15 -16.14
N GLY A 108 -3.98 -2.00 -16.81
CA GLY A 108 -4.48 -1.85 -18.17
C GLY A 108 -6.00 -1.73 -18.27
N LYS A 109 -6.66 -1.35 -17.20
CA LYS A 109 -8.12 -1.24 -17.21
C LYS A 109 -8.63 -0.05 -16.42
#